data_f316a1abe5cd1a3549956a8fb7048628
#
_entry.id   f316a1abe5cd1a3549956a8fb7048628
#
_cell.length_a   1.000
_cell.length_b   1.000
_cell.length_c   1.000
_cell.angle_alpha   90.00
_cell.angle_beta   90.00
_cell.angle_gamma   90.00
#
_symmetry.space_group_name_H-M   'P 1'
#
loop_
_entity.id
_entity.type
_entity.pdbx_description
1 polymer ?
#
loop_
_entity_poly.entity_id
_entity_poly.type
_entity_poly.pdbx_seq_one_letter_code
_entity_poly.pdbx_strand_id
1 'polypeptide(L)'
;MHEGKPGLRERKKQKTRAAISDAAIALFLEHGFHQVSVAQVAEAAEVSKRTLFAYFPTKEDLVVHRLADHETELARVVRAREPDTGPLAAVRAHFLRGLRERDPITGLNDHPQVVRLTRMIFDSPALVARMEGFKTGAERALALALRETADTPELTARLAAVQIVAVQWALAQDNARRLADGQPADARHAGAVADAEHAFALLENGLGHLPARH
;
A
#
# COMPACT_ATOMS: atom_id res chain seq x y z
N MET A 1 27.08 4.97 -4.44
CA MET A 1 26.85 5.63 -3.13
C MET A 1 26.43 4.55 -2.15
N HIS A 2 27.24 4.29 -1.10
CA HIS A 2 26.90 3.32 -0.05
C HIS A 2 25.69 3.83 0.74
N GLU A 3 24.55 3.18 0.61
CA GLU A 3 23.50 3.29 1.63
C GLU A 3 24.05 2.68 2.93
N GLY A 4 24.42 3.56 3.87
CA GLY A 4 24.91 3.16 5.17
C GLY A 4 23.84 2.38 5.91
N LYS A 5 24.17 1.18 6.43
CA LYS A 5 23.29 0.40 7.31
C LYS A 5 22.71 1.33 8.39
N PRO A 6 21.39 1.34 8.63
CA PRO A 6 20.79 2.19 9.65
C PRO A 6 21.47 1.99 11.00
N GLY A 7 21.80 3.09 11.68
CA GLY A 7 22.50 3.09 12.95
C GLY A 7 21.73 2.29 14.02
N LEU A 8 22.43 1.85 15.08
CA LEU A 8 21.83 1.04 16.16
C LEU A 8 20.58 1.68 16.76
N ARG A 9 20.56 3.02 16.88
CA ARG A 9 19.41 3.79 17.38
C ARG A 9 18.20 3.68 16.46
N GLU A 10 18.41 3.78 15.15
CA GLU A 10 17.33 3.67 14.17
C GLU A 10 16.76 2.24 14.11
N ARG A 11 17.63 1.23 14.16
CA ARG A 11 17.17 -0.18 14.24
C ARG A 11 16.36 -0.45 15.50
N LYS A 12 16.76 0.11 16.67
CA LYS A 12 15.98 -0.02 17.90
C LYS A 12 14.62 0.67 17.78
N LYS A 13 14.57 1.87 17.17
CA LYS A 13 13.34 2.61 16.94
C LYS A 13 12.39 1.83 16.04
N GLN A 14 12.88 1.29 14.92
CA GLN A 14 12.07 0.46 14.01
C GLN A 14 11.57 -0.82 14.70
N LYS A 15 12.42 -1.50 15.48
CA LYS A 15 12.01 -2.68 16.24
C LYS A 15 10.90 -2.37 17.25
N THR A 16 11.01 -1.28 18.01
CA THR A 16 9.96 -0.85 18.95
C THR A 16 8.68 -0.50 18.19
N ARG A 17 8.78 0.21 17.06
CA ARG A 17 7.64 0.57 16.24
C ARG A 17 6.91 -0.67 15.71
N ALA A 18 7.64 -1.64 15.20
CA ALA A 18 7.07 -2.91 14.73
C ALA A 18 6.37 -3.66 15.88
N ALA A 19 7.01 -3.79 17.04
CA ALA A 19 6.43 -4.49 18.19
C ALA A 19 5.11 -3.86 18.67
N ILE A 20 5.03 -2.52 18.71
CA ILE A 20 3.78 -1.81 19.07
C ILE A 20 2.69 -2.08 18.04
N SER A 21 3.00 -2.02 16.74
CA SER A 21 2.04 -2.28 15.66
C SER A 21 1.58 -3.74 15.67
N ASP A 22 2.46 -4.69 15.92
CA ASP A 22 2.13 -6.12 15.98
C ASP A 22 1.19 -6.42 17.14
N ALA A 23 1.47 -5.89 18.34
CA ALA A 23 0.60 -6.01 19.50
C ALA A 23 -0.79 -5.38 19.24
N ALA A 24 -0.82 -4.20 18.60
CA ALA A 24 -2.06 -3.54 18.23
C ALA A 24 -2.91 -4.37 17.26
N ILE A 25 -2.29 -4.86 16.17
CA ILE A 25 -2.98 -5.66 15.16
C ILE A 25 -3.52 -6.96 15.76
N ALA A 26 -2.76 -7.64 16.61
CA ALA A 26 -3.21 -8.84 17.30
C ALA A 26 -4.48 -8.57 18.12
N LEU A 27 -4.48 -7.53 18.97
CA LEU A 27 -5.63 -7.14 19.77
C LEU A 27 -6.82 -6.72 18.91
N PHE A 28 -6.60 -5.94 17.85
CA PHE A 28 -7.68 -5.50 16.97
C PHE A 28 -8.32 -6.65 16.20
N LEU A 29 -7.54 -7.66 15.78
CA LEU A 29 -8.05 -8.85 15.11
C LEU A 29 -8.80 -9.79 16.07
N GLU A 30 -8.49 -9.77 17.37
CA GLU A 30 -9.14 -10.60 18.39
C GLU A 30 -10.42 -9.95 18.90
N HIS A 31 -10.37 -8.66 19.24
CA HIS A 31 -11.44 -7.96 19.95
C HIS A 31 -12.19 -6.92 19.12
N GLY A 32 -11.71 -6.63 17.89
CA GLY A 32 -12.27 -5.61 17.02
C GLY A 32 -11.62 -4.22 17.21
N PHE A 33 -11.43 -3.51 16.10
CA PHE A 33 -10.74 -2.20 16.10
C PHE A 33 -11.37 -1.20 17.07
N HIS A 34 -12.70 -1.09 17.12
CA HIS A 34 -13.39 -0.09 17.94
C HIS A 34 -13.36 -0.40 19.44
N GLN A 35 -13.30 -1.67 19.82
CA GLN A 35 -13.39 -2.12 21.21
C GLN A 35 -12.06 -2.00 21.98
N VAL A 36 -10.93 -2.04 21.28
CA VAL A 36 -9.60 -1.96 21.91
C VAL A 36 -9.19 -0.50 22.10
N SER A 37 -8.81 -0.15 23.32
CA SER A 37 -8.27 1.18 23.65
C SER A 37 -6.74 1.26 23.40
N VAL A 38 -6.24 2.48 23.16
CA VAL A 38 -4.79 2.73 23.08
C VAL A 38 -4.06 2.35 24.37
N ALA A 39 -4.75 2.36 25.53
CA ALA A 39 -4.18 1.92 26.79
C ALA A 39 -3.87 0.42 26.81
N GLN A 40 -4.79 -0.40 26.33
CA GLN A 40 -4.61 -1.86 26.20
C GLN A 40 -3.48 -2.19 25.21
N VAL A 41 -3.39 -1.45 24.11
CA VAL A 41 -2.26 -1.60 23.17
C VAL A 41 -0.93 -1.25 23.82
N ALA A 42 -0.86 -0.15 24.56
CA ALA A 42 0.36 0.27 25.24
C ALA A 42 0.80 -0.76 26.30
N GLU A 43 -0.14 -1.33 27.05
CA GLU A 43 0.09 -2.40 28.01
C GLU A 43 0.61 -3.67 27.33
N ALA A 44 -0.06 -4.14 26.29
CA ALA A 44 0.33 -5.34 25.53
C ALA A 44 1.69 -5.19 24.83
N ALA A 45 2.06 -3.97 24.43
CA ALA A 45 3.36 -3.67 23.84
C ALA A 45 4.45 -3.32 24.88
N GLU A 46 4.14 -3.40 26.18
CA GLU A 46 5.03 -3.06 27.30
C GLU A 46 5.65 -1.66 27.20
N VAL A 47 4.86 -0.68 26.74
CA VAL A 47 5.28 0.71 26.62
C VAL A 47 4.32 1.66 27.33
N SER A 48 4.79 2.88 27.67
CA SER A 48 3.89 3.92 28.16
C SER A 48 3.01 4.45 27.02
N LYS A 49 1.80 4.97 27.35
CA LYS A 49 0.95 5.68 26.39
C LYS A 49 1.71 6.84 25.69
N ARG A 50 2.55 7.56 26.45
CA ARG A 50 3.39 8.63 25.91
C ARG A 50 4.37 8.09 24.86
N THR A 51 4.98 6.96 25.13
CA THR A 51 5.88 6.29 24.18
C THR A 51 5.10 5.86 22.93
N LEU A 52 3.94 5.24 23.08
CA LEU A 52 3.10 4.82 21.96
C LEU A 52 2.74 6.02 21.07
N PHE A 53 2.26 7.12 21.63
CA PHE A 53 1.92 8.32 20.85
C PHE A 53 3.14 9.01 20.21
N ALA A 54 4.35 8.83 20.74
CA ALA A 54 5.56 9.30 20.08
C ALA A 54 5.90 8.52 18.79
N TYR A 55 5.40 7.27 18.66
CA TYR A 55 5.55 6.44 17.45
C TYR A 55 4.35 6.50 16.52
N PHE A 56 3.14 6.61 17.07
CA PHE A 56 1.87 6.54 16.37
C PHE A 56 0.92 7.62 16.89
N PRO A 57 0.81 8.75 16.17
CA PRO A 57 -0.02 9.89 16.60
C PRO A 57 -1.50 9.54 16.79
N THR A 58 -2.00 8.57 16.02
CA THR A 58 -3.41 8.12 16.10
C THR A 58 -3.51 6.62 16.28
N LYS A 59 -4.69 6.15 16.67
CA LYS A 59 -4.99 4.72 16.77
C LYS A 59 -4.97 4.03 15.41
N GLU A 60 -5.43 4.73 14.38
CA GLU A 60 -5.43 4.28 13.00
C GLU A 60 -4.01 4.04 12.49
N ASP A 61 -3.04 4.87 12.90
CA ASP A 61 -1.62 4.70 12.53
C ASP A 61 -1.03 3.38 12.98
N LEU A 62 -1.54 2.78 14.07
CA LEU A 62 -1.12 1.47 14.55
C LEU A 62 -1.41 0.35 13.53
N VAL A 63 -2.47 0.50 12.75
CA VAL A 63 -2.89 -0.45 11.71
C VAL A 63 -2.21 -0.15 10.39
N VAL A 64 -2.33 1.10 9.92
CA VAL A 64 -1.93 1.48 8.56
C VAL A 64 -0.43 1.69 8.41
N HIS A 65 0.31 1.71 9.51
CA HIS A 65 1.78 1.83 9.50
C HIS A 65 2.47 0.79 8.60
N ARG A 66 1.96 -0.43 8.53
CA ARG A 66 2.52 -1.48 7.65
C ARG A 66 2.45 -1.12 6.18
N LEU A 67 1.56 -0.19 5.82
CA LEU A 67 1.44 0.35 4.46
C LEU A 67 2.34 1.56 4.23
N ALA A 68 2.88 2.18 5.31
CA ALA A 68 3.73 3.36 5.20
C ALA A 68 5.02 3.10 4.39
N ASP A 69 5.56 1.89 4.45
CA ASP A 69 6.75 1.50 3.69
C ASP A 69 6.47 1.47 2.18
N HIS A 70 5.19 1.29 1.78
CA HIS A 70 4.74 1.31 0.39
C HIS A 70 4.44 2.72 -0.15
N GLU A 71 4.33 3.74 0.72
CA GLU A 71 4.05 5.12 0.30
C GLU A 71 5.09 5.65 -0.71
N THR A 72 6.35 5.30 -0.55
CA THR A 72 7.43 5.72 -1.46
C THR A 72 7.86 4.64 -2.45
N GLU A 73 7.21 3.48 -2.45
CA GLU A 73 7.65 2.31 -3.22
C GLU A 73 7.64 2.58 -4.72
N LEU A 74 6.56 3.11 -5.27
CA LEU A 74 6.47 3.43 -6.69
C LEU A 74 7.51 4.46 -7.13
N ALA A 75 7.77 5.45 -6.27
CA ALA A 75 8.83 6.42 -6.52
C ALA A 75 10.22 5.77 -6.55
N ARG A 76 10.47 4.79 -5.65
CA ARG A 76 11.71 4.01 -5.67
C ARG A 76 11.82 3.15 -6.93
N VAL A 77 10.74 2.49 -7.33
CA VAL A 77 10.68 1.69 -8.57
C VAL A 77 11.00 2.54 -9.79
N VAL A 78 10.39 3.72 -9.89
CA VAL A 78 10.63 4.64 -11.01
C VAL A 78 12.06 5.17 -11.02
N ARG A 79 12.65 5.49 -9.86
CA ARG A 79 14.05 5.94 -9.77
C ARG A 79 15.07 4.84 -10.06
N ALA A 80 14.76 3.59 -9.72
CA ALA A 80 15.64 2.44 -9.87
C ALA A 80 15.49 1.70 -11.21
N ARG A 81 14.63 2.17 -12.11
CA ARG A 81 14.39 1.51 -13.39
C ARG A 81 15.62 1.59 -14.31
N GLU A 82 15.74 0.62 -15.20
CA GLU A 82 16.76 0.66 -16.27
C GLU A 82 16.52 1.89 -17.17
N PRO A 83 17.58 2.50 -17.73
CA PRO A 83 17.48 3.72 -18.52
C PRO A 83 16.49 3.64 -19.69
N ASP A 84 16.42 2.48 -20.35
CA ASP A 84 15.56 2.25 -21.53
C ASP A 84 14.14 1.80 -21.16
N THR A 85 13.84 1.67 -19.86
CA THR A 85 12.51 1.27 -19.39
C THR A 85 11.68 2.51 -19.04
N GLY A 86 10.52 2.67 -19.69
CA GLY A 86 9.58 3.73 -19.34
C GLY A 86 9.04 3.61 -17.89
N PRO A 87 8.73 4.74 -17.22
CA PRO A 87 8.24 4.71 -15.84
C PRO A 87 7.01 3.83 -15.65
N LEU A 88 6.02 3.91 -16.57
CA LEU A 88 4.79 3.11 -16.50
C LEU A 88 5.09 1.61 -16.64
N ALA A 89 5.99 1.23 -17.56
CA ALA A 89 6.41 -0.15 -17.75
C ALA A 89 7.10 -0.72 -16.50
N ALA A 90 7.95 0.07 -15.82
CA ALA A 90 8.58 -0.32 -14.57
C ALA A 90 7.56 -0.57 -13.46
N VAL A 91 6.57 0.32 -13.32
CA VAL A 91 5.49 0.18 -12.33
C VAL A 91 4.61 -1.04 -12.64
N ARG A 92 4.26 -1.27 -13.92
CA ARG A 92 3.52 -2.47 -14.36
C ARG A 92 4.28 -3.75 -14.00
N ALA A 93 5.57 -3.83 -14.35
CA ALA A 93 6.41 -4.99 -14.05
C ALA A 93 6.50 -5.25 -12.53
N HIS A 94 6.60 -4.19 -11.73
CA HIS A 94 6.60 -4.26 -10.27
C HIS A 94 5.28 -4.83 -9.74
N PHE A 95 4.13 -4.33 -10.18
CA PHE A 95 2.82 -4.81 -9.74
C PHE A 95 2.59 -6.29 -10.11
N LEU A 96 2.92 -6.67 -11.36
CA LEU A 96 2.81 -8.06 -11.81
C LEU A 96 3.74 -9.01 -11.03
N ARG A 97 4.92 -8.55 -10.64
CA ARG A 97 5.80 -9.30 -9.74
C ARG A 97 5.15 -9.47 -8.36
N GLY A 98 4.60 -8.41 -7.78
CA GLY A 98 3.87 -8.47 -6.51
C GLY A 98 2.72 -9.47 -6.53
N LEU A 99 1.96 -9.57 -7.64
CA LEU A 99 0.92 -10.60 -7.80
C LEU A 99 1.49 -12.01 -7.73
N ARG A 100 2.63 -12.28 -8.38
CA ARG A 100 3.30 -13.60 -8.34
C ARG A 100 3.81 -13.94 -6.94
N GLU A 101 4.35 -12.95 -6.25
CA GLU A 101 4.96 -13.09 -4.91
C GLU A 101 3.91 -13.06 -3.78
N ARG A 102 2.63 -12.89 -4.11
CA ARG A 102 1.54 -12.74 -3.13
C ARG A 102 1.78 -11.58 -2.17
N ASP A 103 2.36 -10.49 -2.67
CA ASP A 103 2.56 -9.30 -1.87
C ASP A 103 1.21 -8.73 -1.41
N PRO A 104 1.00 -8.54 -0.09
CA PRO A 104 -0.25 -8.01 0.46
C PRO A 104 -0.73 -6.70 -0.16
N ILE A 105 0.20 -5.85 -0.64
CA ILE A 105 -0.14 -4.56 -1.26
C ILE A 105 -0.94 -4.72 -2.56
N THR A 106 -0.84 -5.88 -3.22
CA THR A 106 -1.61 -6.19 -4.44
C THR A 106 -3.04 -6.64 -4.14
N GLY A 107 -3.39 -6.83 -2.87
CA GLY A 107 -4.65 -7.41 -2.44
C GLY A 107 -4.77 -8.93 -2.69
N LEU A 108 -3.77 -9.55 -3.33
CA LEU A 108 -3.80 -10.97 -3.70
C LEU A 108 -3.00 -11.83 -2.70
N ASN A 109 -3.35 -11.75 -1.43
CA ASN A 109 -2.74 -12.54 -0.37
C ASN A 109 -3.85 -13.14 0.52
N ASP A 110 -3.99 -14.48 0.48
CA ASP A 110 -5.03 -15.22 1.21
C ASP A 110 -4.58 -15.75 2.58
N HIS A 111 -3.42 -15.29 3.07
CA HIS A 111 -3.04 -15.59 4.45
C HIS A 111 -4.13 -15.10 5.42
N PRO A 112 -4.64 -15.96 6.33
CA PRO A 112 -5.82 -15.64 7.14
C PRO A 112 -5.72 -14.33 7.93
N GLN A 113 -4.52 -13.98 8.42
CA GLN A 113 -4.31 -12.70 9.12
C GLN A 113 -4.40 -11.51 8.18
N VAL A 114 -3.89 -11.62 6.94
CA VAL A 114 -3.94 -10.54 5.94
C VAL A 114 -5.39 -10.31 5.53
N VAL A 115 -6.15 -11.35 5.23
CA VAL A 115 -7.57 -11.25 4.87
C VAL A 115 -8.38 -10.60 5.98
N ARG A 116 -8.18 -11.03 7.25
CA ARG A 116 -8.88 -10.41 8.41
C ARG A 116 -8.48 -8.95 8.62
N LEU A 117 -7.19 -8.63 8.47
CA LEU A 117 -6.70 -7.24 8.59
C LEU A 117 -7.31 -6.35 7.50
N THR A 118 -7.28 -6.81 6.26
CA THR A 118 -7.84 -6.09 5.11
C THR A 118 -9.35 -5.86 5.28
N ARG A 119 -10.11 -6.88 5.71
CA ARG A 119 -11.54 -6.74 6.03
C ARG A 119 -11.76 -5.69 7.11
N MET A 120 -11.03 -5.76 8.22
CA MET A 120 -11.11 -4.78 9.31
C MET A 120 -10.84 -3.35 8.83
N ILE A 121 -9.88 -3.17 7.92
CA ILE A 121 -9.59 -1.85 7.35
C ILE A 121 -10.79 -1.34 6.54
N PHE A 122 -11.34 -2.14 5.64
CA PHE A 122 -12.46 -1.72 4.79
C PHE A 122 -13.78 -1.55 5.54
N ASP A 123 -13.99 -2.29 6.63
CA ASP A 123 -15.17 -2.17 7.49
C ASP A 123 -15.11 -0.95 8.43
N SER A 124 -13.97 -0.27 8.54
CA SER A 124 -13.78 0.90 9.40
C SER A 124 -13.62 2.19 8.59
N PRO A 125 -14.63 3.10 8.58
CA PRO A 125 -14.52 4.39 7.90
C PRO A 125 -13.30 5.22 8.34
N ALA A 126 -12.90 5.13 9.61
CA ALA A 126 -11.74 5.83 10.14
C ALA A 126 -10.42 5.30 9.55
N LEU A 127 -10.29 3.97 9.39
CA LEU A 127 -9.13 3.36 8.75
C LEU A 127 -9.08 3.67 7.26
N VAL A 128 -10.23 3.59 6.56
CA VAL A 128 -10.33 3.98 5.14
C VAL A 128 -9.92 5.44 4.95
N ALA A 129 -10.43 6.37 5.76
CA ALA A 129 -10.05 7.77 5.70
C ALA A 129 -8.54 7.98 5.94
N ARG A 130 -7.94 7.21 6.87
CA ARG A 130 -6.49 7.28 7.12
C ARG A 130 -5.67 6.75 5.95
N MET A 131 -6.17 5.72 5.26
CA MET A 131 -5.57 5.15 4.04
C MET A 131 -5.49 6.17 2.89
N GLU A 132 -6.48 7.05 2.72
CA GLU A 132 -6.45 8.12 1.70
C GLU A 132 -5.25 9.07 1.90
N GLY A 133 -4.81 9.28 3.14
CA GLY A 133 -3.59 10.04 3.43
C GLY A 133 -2.33 9.39 2.83
N PHE A 134 -2.19 8.07 2.91
CA PHE A 134 -1.07 7.32 2.32
C PHE A 134 -1.12 7.33 0.80
N LYS A 135 -2.31 7.17 0.23
CA LYS A 135 -2.51 7.29 -1.23
C LYS A 135 -2.04 8.66 -1.74
N THR A 136 -2.45 9.74 -1.08
CA THR A 136 -2.00 11.10 -1.42
C THR A 136 -0.48 11.26 -1.27
N GLY A 137 0.13 10.64 -0.26
CA GLY A 137 1.58 10.60 -0.08
C GLY A 137 2.29 9.88 -1.23
N ALA A 138 1.78 8.72 -1.64
CA ALA A 138 2.28 7.94 -2.77
C ALA A 138 2.19 8.71 -4.10
N GLU A 139 1.08 9.40 -4.34
CA GLU A 139 0.88 10.26 -5.52
C GLU A 139 1.94 11.37 -5.58
N ARG A 140 2.20 12.05 -4.46
CA ARG A 140 3.22 13.12 -4.37
C ARG A 140 4.63 12.57 -4.60
N ALA A 141 4.97 11.44 -3.96
CA ALA A 141 6.27 10.82 -4.09
C ALA A 141 6.53 10.36 -5.54
N LEU A 142 5.53 9.74 -6.17
CA LEU A 142 5.61 9.30 -7.56
C LEU A 142 5.72 10.49 -8.52
N ALA A 143 4.90 11.53 -8.35
CA ALA A 143 4.98 12.74 -9.19
C ALA A 143 6.37 13.38 -9.15
N LEU A 144 6.99 13.45 -7.96
CA LEU A 144 8.36 13.94 -7.82
C LEU A 144 9.36 13.06 -8.58
N ALA A 145 9.26 11.74 -8.44
CA ALA A 145 10.14 10.80 -9.12
C ALA A 145 10.02 10.89 -10.67
N LEU A 146 8.80 11.08 -11.19
CA LEU A 146 8.56 11.27 -12.63
C LEU A 146 9.20 12.55 -13.15
N ARG A 147 9.14 13.65 -12.38
CA ARG A 147 9.81 14.91 -12.74
C ARG A 147 11.32 14.76 -12.75
N GLU A 148 11.89 14.12 -11.75
CA GLU A 148 13.34 13.96 -11.59
C GLU A 148 13.97 13.04 -12.62
N THR A 149 13.23 12.03 -13.10
CA THR A 149 13.83 10.92 -13.89
C THR A 149 13.30 10.80 -15.31
N ALA A 150 12.27 11.54 -15.67
CA ALA A 150 11.65 11.48 -17.00
C ALA A 150 11.40 12.88 -17.60
N ASP A 151 11.99 13.94 -17.01
CA ASP A 151 11.83 15.35 -17.42
C ASP A 151 10.37 15.73 -17.72
N THR A 152 9.48 15.26 -16.87
CA THR A 152 8.02 15.39 -17.06
C THR A 152 7.54 16.72 -16.48
N PRO A 153 6.75 17.54 -17.21
CA PRO A 153 6.16 18.76 -16.68
C PRO A 153 5.34 18.49 -15.42
N GLU A 154 5.33 19.44 -14.48
CA GLU A 154 4.74 19.26 -13.15
C GLU A 154 3.29 18.77 -13.17
N LEU A 155 2.43 19.40 -13.97
CA LEU A 155 1.02 19.03 -14.08
C LEU A 155 0.89 17.60 -14.65
N THR A 156 1.64 17.27 -15.70
CA THR A 156 1.64 15.94 -16.33
C THR A 156 2.10 14.87 -15.34
N ALA A 157 3.21 15.12 -14.62
CA ALA A 157 3.71 14.19 -13.61
C ALA A 157 2.69 13.93 -12.49
N ARG A 158 1.99 14.99 -12.03
CA ARG A 158 0.95 14.88 -11.01
C ARG A 158 -0.25 14.10 -11.51
N LEU A 159 -0.74 14.38 -12.72
CA LEU A 159 -1.85 13.65 -13.33
C LEU A 159 -1.52 12.19 -13.57
N ALA A 160 -0.31 11.88 -14.06
CA ALA A 160 0.14 10.51 -14.24
C ALA A 160 0.24 9.76 -12.89
N ALA A 161 0.81 10.38 -11.88
CA ALA A 161 0.93 9.78 -10.55
C ALA A 161 -0.43 9.45 -9.94
N VAL A 162 -1.40 10.37 -10.00
CA VAL A 162 -2.78 10.15 -9.50
C VAL A 162 -3.42 8.96 -10.22
N GLN A 163 -3.33 8.90 -11.56
CA GLN A 163 -3.92 7.81 -12.33
C GLN A 163 -3.27 6.46 -12.03
N ILE A 164 -1.94 6.39 -11.98
CA ILE A 164 -1.20 5.16 -11.68
C ILE A 164 -1.55 4.65 -10.30
N VAL A 165 -1.52 5.49 -9.27
CA VAL A 165 -1.83 5.11 -7.89
C VAL A 165 -3.30 4.68 -7.78
N ALA A 166 -4.24 5.40 -8.41
CA ALA A 166 -5.65 5.05 -8.39
C ALA A 166 -5.93 3.69 -9.04
N VAL A 167 -5.28 3.39 -10.17
CA VAL A 167 -5.41 2.09 -10.85
C VAL A 167 -4.90 0.96 -9.98
N GLN A 168 -3.70 1.08 -9.41
CA GLN A 168 -3.17 0.03 -8.53
C GLN A 168 -4.04 -0.19 -7.30
N TRP A 169 -4.56 0.90 -6.72
CA TRP A 169 -5.47 0.84 -5.59
C TRP A 169 -6.76 0.10 -5.93
N ALA A 170 -7.37 0.41 -7.07
CA ALA A 170 -8.58 -0.25 -7.55
C ALA A 170 -8.37 -1.76 -7.77
N LEU A 171 -7.25 -2.15 -8.40
CA LEU A 171 -6.87 -3.54 -8.61
C LEU A 171 -6.68 -4.29 -7.27
N ALA A 172 -5.95 -3.67 -6.33
CA ALA A 172 -5.72 -4.25 -5.01
C ALA A 172 -7.02 -4.43 -4.22
N GLN A 173 -7.93 -3.45 -4.27
CA GLN A 173 -9.24 -3.54 -3.62
C GLN A 173 -10.11 -4.65 -4.23
N ASP A 174 -10.14 -4.80 -5.57
CA ASP A 174 -10.92 -5.88 -6.21
C ASP A 174 -10.37 -7.25 -5.84
N ASN A 175 -9.05 -7.44 -5.86
CA ASN A 175 -8.43 -8.68 -5.42
C ASN A 175 -8.78 -8.99 -3.95
N ALA A 176 -8.60 -8.03 -3.06
CA ALA A 176 -8.87 -8.20 -1.63
C ALA A 176 -10.33 -8.55 -1.35
N ARG A 177 -11.28 -7.90 -2.04
CA ARG A 177 -12.71 -8.19 -1.93
C ARG A 177 -13.01 -9.64 -2.34
N ARG A 178 -12.50 -10.10 -3.49
CA ARG A 178 -12.69 -11.47 -3.97
C ARG A 178 -12.14 -12.53 -3.00
N LEU A 179 -10.99 -12.26 -2.39
CA LEU A 179 -10.43 -13.12 -1.36
C LEU A 179 -11.27 -13.10 -0.09
N ALA A 180 -11.79 -11.95 0.31
CA ALA A 180 -12.71 -11.83 1.44
C ALA A 180 -14.04 -12.58 1.21
N ASP A 181 -14.49 -12.67 -0.05
CA ASP A 181 -15.66 -13.45 -0.50
C ASP A 181 -15.35 -14.95 -0.62
N GLY A 182 -14.13 -15.39 -0.29
CA GLY A 182 -13.74 -16.80 -0.21
C GLY A 182 -13.06 -17.34 -1.49
N GLN A 183 -12.75 -16.51 -2.49
CA GLN A 183 -12.01 -16.99 -3.66
C GLN A 183 -10.54 -17.21 -3.26
N PRO A 184 -9.98 -18.44 -3.48
CA PRO A 184 -8.56 -18.69 -3.21
C PRO A 184 -7.65 -17.83 -4.10
N ALA A 185 -6.50 -17.39 -3.56
CA ALA A 185 -5.55 -16.57 -4.30
C ALA A 185 -5.03 -17.25 -5.57
N ASP A 186 -4.84 -18.58 -5.54
CA ASP A 186 -4.42 -19.34 -6.72
C ASP A 186 -5.46 -19.32 -7.84
N ALA A 187 -6.74 -19.47 -7.50
CA ALA A 187 -7.84 -19.40 -8.46
C ALA A 187 -8.02 -17.98 -9.04
N ARG A 188 -7.73 -16.94 -8.24
CA ARG A 188 -7.82 -15.54 -8.66
C ARG A 188 -6.62 -15.10 -9.50
N HIS A 189 -5.45 -15.67 -9.36
CA HIS A 189 -4.18 -15.15 -9.89
C HIS A 189 -4.22 -14.83 -11.39
N ALA A 190 -4.66 -15.77 -12.22
CA ALA A 190 -4.72 -15.56 -13.67
C ALA A 190 -5.62 -14.36 -14.04
N GLY A 191 -6.79 -14.23 -13.37
CA GLY A 191 -7.68 -13.11 -13.54
C GLY A 191 -7.07 -11.80 -13.05
N ALA A 192 -6.36 -11.80 -11.90
CA ALA A 192 -5.70 -10.61 -11.38
C ALA A 192 -4.59 -10.09 -12.32
N VAL A 193 -3.86 -11.01 -12.97
CA VAL A 193 -2.87 -10.64 -14.00
C VAL A 193 -3.57 -10.04 -15.21
N ALA A 194 -4.64 -10.65 -15.72
CA ALA A 194 -5.39 -10.13 -16.87
C ALA A 194 -5.99 -8.73 -16.59
N ASP A 195 -6.57 -8.54 -15.41
CA ASP A 195 -7.11 -7.24 -14.99
C ASP A 195 -6.01 -6.18 -14.87
N ALA A 196 -4.84 -6.54 -14.33
CA ALA A 196 -3.70 -5.64 -14.25
C ALA A 196 -3.20 -5.25 -15.64
N GLU A 197 -3.01 -6.21 -16.55
CA GLU A 197 -2.61 -5.95 -17.94
C GLU A 197 -3.57 -5.02 -18.64
N HIS A 198 -4.88 -5.28 -18.50
CA HIS A 198 -5.92 -4.42 -19.05
C HIS A 198 -5.86 -2.99 -18.47
N ALA A 199 -5.76 -2.87 -17.16
CA ALA A 199 -5.73 -1.57 -16.49
C ALA A 199 -4.48 -0.74 -16.87
N PHE A 200 -3.30 -1.36 -16.98
CA PHE A 200 -2.11 -0.69 -17.46
C PHE A 200 -2.18 -0.32 -18.95
N ALA A 201 -2.83 -1.14 -19.77
CA ALA A 201 -3.11 -0.78 -21.16
C ALA A 201 -4.04 0.44 -21.29
N LEU A 202 -5.03 0.59 -20.39
CA LEU A 202 -5.86 1.80 -20.32
C LEU A 202 -5.04 3.04 -19.98
N LEU A 203 -4.06 2.93 -19.06
CA LEU A 203 -3.16 4.04 -18.74
C LEU A 203 -2.26 4.42 -19.92
N GLU A 204 -1.80 3.43 -20.69
CA GLU A 204 -0.89 3.64 -21.81
C GLU A 204 -1.61 4.24 -23.03
N ASN A 205 -2.80 3.77 -23.34
CA ASN A 205 -3.54 4.13 -24.56
C ASN A 205 -4.65 5.18 -24.33
N GLY A 206 -4.92 5.53 -23.07
CA GLY A 206 -6.01 6.43 -22.68
C GLY A 206 -7.40 5.78 -22.76
N LEU A 207 -8.43 6.57 -22.49
CA LEU A 207 -9.83 6.13 -22.38
C LEU A 207 -10.65 6.36 -23.66
N GLY A 208 -10.06 6.93 -24.71
CA GLY A 208 -10.76 7.30 -25.94
C GLY A 208 -11.39 6.14 -26.73
N HIS A 209 -11.02 4.90 -26.40
CA HIS A 209 -11.56 3.68 -27.03
C HIS A 209 -12.74 3.05 -26.28
N LEU A 210 -13.17 3.65 -25.16
CA LEU A 210 -14.37 3.17 -24.47
C LEU A 210 -15.60 3.34 -25.37
N PRO A 211 -16.46 2.28 -25.54
CA PRO A 211 -17.59 2.34 -26.44
C PRO A 211 -18.60 3.40 -25.98
N ALA A 212 -19.06 4.23 -26.92
CA ALA A 212 -20.24 5.05 -26.70
C ALA A 212 -21.47 4.14 -26.58
N ARG A 213 -22.36 4.37 -25.61
CA ARG A 213 -23.66 3.70 -25.58
C ARG A 213 -24.45 4.16 -26.81
N HIS A 214 -24.89 3.21 -27.61
CA HIS A 214 -25.92 3.40 -28.60
C HIS A 214 -27.30 3.41 -27.97
#